data_28f4b9e0d065d085f5ca28ebe5a3cca1
#
_entry.id   28f4b9e0d065d085f5ca28ebe5a3cca1
#
_cell.length_a   1.000
_cell.length_b   1.000
_cell.length_c   1.000
_cell.angle_alpha   90.00
_cell.angle_beta   90.00
_cell.angle_gamma   90.00
#
_symmetry.space_group_name_H-M   'P 1'
#
loop_
_entity.id
_entity.type
_entity.pdbx_description
1 polymer ?
#
loop_
_entity_poly.entity_id
_entity_poly.type
_entity_poly.pdbx_seq_one_letter_code
_entity_poly.pdbx_strand_id
1 'polypeptide(L)'
;LYAISKYGYPPSLKKTLKGVREMTDLGFRAIELEAINSQNLRELSNNREKIRELCDSRGASIVNFCPIFRDLVSYDKRKRSKAIRLFEEATELANFFDSETIQTDTFTPPLRFEGETPYKEAISFGRQLSVRIPPDFRWQKFWAILVDSMRRCDRIAQQHGLKFCVEPRVGESVSNTDAMLRLIEAVESSNFGAVLDTGHLHAQKEILPLSAEKLGKKIFYIHVSDNDGRDNFHLRPGKGTIDWEGLFRVLKRIGFQGYYAVDIGNVPSLDDEMVKSKRFLERLGEKLKL
;
A
#
# COMPACT_ATOMS: atom_id res chain seq x y z
N LEU A 1 -0.80 3.45 -8.08
CA LEU A 1 0.06 2.32 -8.51
C LEU A 1 0.36 2.35 -10.01
N TYR A 2 -0.60 2.16 -10.93
CA TYR A 2 -0.37 2.09 -12.39
C TYR A 2 0.41 3.30 -12.96
N ALA A 3 0.04 4.52 -12.61
CA ALA A 3 0.72 5.73 -13.12
C ALA A 3 2.18 5.80 -12.66
N ILE A 4 2.49 5.29 -11.49
CA ILE A 4 3.84 5.19 -10.95
C ILE A 4 4.64 4.16 -11.75
N SER A 5 4.11 2.98 -11.93
CA SER A 5 4.75 1.89 -12.68
C SER A 5 5.01 2.28 -14.14
N LYS A 6 4.11 3.05 -14.76
CA LYS A 6 4.21 3.44 -16.17
C LYS A 6 5.04 4.70 -16.40
N TYR A 7 4.97 5.67 -15.52
CA TYR A 7 5.50 7.02 -15.75
C TYR A 7 6.59 7.46 -14.78
N GLY A 8 6.90 6.63 -13.79
CA GLY A 8 7.89 6.91 -12.75
C GLY A 8 7.32 7.71 -11.57
N TYR A 9 8.12 7.85 -10.56
CA TYR A 9 7.77 8.23 -9.19
C TYR A 9 8.36 9.59 -8.78
N PRO A 10 7.57 10.58 -8.27
CA PRO A 10 6.12 10.65 -8.35
C PRO A 10 5.62 11.04 -9.74
N PRO A 11 4.43 10.59 -10.17
CA PRO A 11 3.86 11.05 -11.43
C PRO A 11 3.39 12.51 -11.28
N SER A 12 3.60 13.33 -12.32
CA SER A 12 2.99 14.66 -12.37
C SER A 12 1.46 14.55 -12.52
N LEU A 13 0.73 15.61 -12.18
CA LEU A 13 -0.73 15.65 -12.40
C LEU A 13 -1.15 15.21 -13.81
N LYS A 14 -0.44 15.70 -14.85
CA LYS A 14 -0.70 15.30 -16.25
C LYS A 14 -0.61 13.80 -16.44
N LYS A 15 0.40 13.16 -15.84
CA LYS A 15 0.62 11.70 -15.90
C LYS A 15 -0.43 10.95 -15.05
N THR A 16 -0.80 11.47 -13.90
CA THR A 16 -1.89 10.93 -13.06
C THR A 16 -3.20 10.92 -13.82
N LEU A 17 -3.62 12.06 -14.39
CA LEU A 17 -4.85 12.15 -15.20
C LEU A 17 -4.81 11.25 -16.44
N LYS A 18 -3.64 11.11 -17.06
CA LYS A 18 -3.47 10.16 -18.17
C LYS A 18 -3.61 8.72 -17.69
N GLY A 19 -3.02 8.37 -16.54
CA GLY A 19 -3.14 7.05 -15.94
C GLY A 19 -4.58 6.68 -15.62
N VAL A 20 -5.39 7.63 -15.08
CA VAL A 20 -6.82 7.41 -14.85
C VAL A 20 -7.55 7.06 -16.16
N ARG A 21 -7.29 7.78 -17.25
CA ARG A 21 -7.91 7.46 -18.57
C ARG A 21 -7.50 6.08 -19.04
N GLU A 22 -6.22 5.77 -19.05
CA GLU A 22 -5.70 4.49 -19.49
C GLU A 22 -6.26 3.33 -18.67
N MET A 23 -6.25 3.44 -17.33
CA MET A 23 -6.83 2.42 -16.45
C MET A 23 -8.31 2.17 -16.75
N THR A 24 -9.07 3.24 -16.98
CA THR A 24 -10.50 3.11 -17.31
C THR A 24 -10.74 2.54 -18.70
N ASP A 25 -9.85 2.84 -19.67
CA ASP A 25 -9.85 2.22 -21.00
C ASP A 25 -9.53 0.71 -20.93
N LEU A 26 -8.66 0.29 -19.99
CA LEU A 26 -8.38 -1.12 -19.68
C LEU A 26 -9.49 -1.82 -18.86
N GLY A 27 -10.55 -1.11 -18.51
CA GLY A 27 -11.72 -1.66 -17.82
C GLY A 27 -11.65 -1.66 -16.29
N PHE A 28 -10.71 -0.95 -15.69
CA PHE A 28 -10.69 -0.73 -14.24
C PHE A 28 -11.64 0.40 -13.84
N ARG A 29 -12.31 0.26 -12.68
CA ARG A 29 -13.27 1.25 -12.18
C ARG A 29 -12.95 1.69 -10.75
N ALA A 30 -12.27 0.87 -9.96
CA ALA A 30 -11.74 1.22 -8.66
C ALA A 30 -10.28 1.64 -8.80
N ILE A 31 -9.93 2.81 -8.31
CA ILE A 31 -8.60 3.43 -8.49
C ILE A 31 -8.01 3.75 -7.12
N GLU A 32 -6.73 3.50 -6.97
CA GLU A 32 -5.91 3.99 -5.88
C GLU A 32 -5.08 5.18 -6.35
N LEU A 33 -5.05 6.25 -5.54
CA LEU A 33 -4.15 7.38 -5.71
C LEU A 33 -3.11 7.44 -4.58
N GLU A 34 -1.93 7.94 -4.91
CA GLU A 34 -0.84 8.12 -3.96
C GLU A 34 -0.40 9.58 -3.86
N ALA A 35 0.05 9.98 -2.66
CA ALA A 35 0.71 11.25 -2.41
C ALA A 35 2.07 11.03 -1.73
N ILE A 36 3.14 11.24 -2.48
CA ILE A 36 4.51 10.85 -2.09
C ILE A 36 5.22 11.90 -1.24
N ASN A 37 4.81 13.13 -1.38
CA ASN A 37 5.38 14.26 -0.66
C ASN A 37 4.39 15.44 -0.63
N SER A 38 4.73 16.48 0.12
CA SER A 38 3.87 17.66 0.29
C SER A 38 3.61 18.43 -1.01
N GLN A 39 4.51 18.39 -1.98
CA GLN A 39 4.31 19.08 -3.27
C GLN A 39 3.30 18.29 -4.12
N ASN A 40 3.46 16.99 -4.21
CA ASN A 40 2.54 16.10 -4.93
C ASN A 40 1.14 16.12 -4.29
N LEU A 41 1.04 16.10 -2.95
CA LEU A 41 -0.24 16.24 -2.26
C LEU A 41 -0.93 17.57 -2.62
N ARG A 42 -0.22 18.69 -2.57
CA ARG A 42 -0.78 20.00 -2.96
C ARG A 42 -1.22 20.04 -4.42
N GLU A 43 -0.45 19.42 -5.33
CA GLU A 43 -0.82 19.36 -6.74
C GLU A 43 -2.14 18.60 -6.94
N LEU A 44 -2.31 17.46 -6.25
CA LEU A 44 -3.55 16.69 -6.27
C LEU A 44 -4.72 17.48 -5.64
N SER A 45 -4.50 18.09 -4.46
CA SER A 45 -5.53 18.86 -3.75
C SER A 45 -6.01 20.07 -4.56
N ASN A 46 -5.11 20.81 -5.19
CA ASN A 46 -5.45 21.97 -6.02
C ASN A 46 -6.20 21.58 -7.30
N ASN A 47 -6.17 20.33 -7.71
CA ASN A 47 -6.82 19.82 -8.92
C ASN A 47 -7.86 18.73 -8.62
N ARG A 48 -8.31 18.63 -7.39
CA ARG A 48 -9.21 17.56 -6.93
C ARG A 48 -10.51 17.50 -7.73
N GLU A 49 -11.12 18.65 -8.04
CA GLU A 49 -12.35 18.72 -8.85
C GLU A 49 -12.11 18.12 -10.25
N LYS A 50 -11.03 18.48 -10.89
CA LYS A 50 -10.66 17.95 -12.21
C LYS A 50 -10.40 16.45 -12.20
N ILE A 51 -9.86 15.93 -11.09
CA ILE A 51 -9.64 14.49 -10.93
C ILE A 51 -10.99 13.79 -10.75
N ARG A 52 -11.89 14.36 -9.89
CA ARG A 52 -13.24 13.84 -9.67
C ARG A 52 -14.05 13.83 -10.97
N GLU A 53 -14.13 14.96 -11.66
CA GLU A 53 -14.86 15.07 -12.95
C GLU A 53 -14.36 14.03 -13.97
N LEU A 54 -13.05 13.80 -14.03
CA LEU A 54 -12.48 12.77 -14.90
C LEU A 54 -12.94 11.37 -14.47
N CYS A 55 -12.89 11.04 -13.17
CA CYS A 55 -13.34 9.74 -12.66
C CYS A 55 -14.84 9.55 -12.94
N ASP A 56 -15.66 10.52 -12.62
CA ASP A 56 -17.11 10.48 -12.82
C ASP A 56 -17.47 10.28 -14.30
N SER A 57 -16.83 11.05 -15.20
CA SER A 57 -17.03 10.91 -16.65
C SER A 57 -16.63 9.53 -17.20
N ARG A 58 -15.87 8.76 -16.44
CA ARG A 58 -15.37 7.43 -16.77
C ARG A 58 -16.06 6.31 -15.97
N GLY A 59 -17.01 6.64 -15.10
CA GLY A 59 -17.64 5.70 -14.19
C GLY A 59 -16.62 5.00 -13.27
N ALA A 60 -15.63 5.75 -12.79
CA ALA A 60 -14.59 5.26 -11.89
C ALA A 60 -14.63 5.97 -10.54
N SER A 61 -14.15 5.32 -9.49
CA SER A 61 -14.08 5.86 -8.13
C SER A 61 -12.66 5.72 -7.57
N ILE A 62 -12.24 6.68 -6.75
CA ILE A 62 -10.99 6.59 -5.99
C ILE A 62 -11.33 5.94 -4.66
N VAL A 63 -11.05 4.64 -4.54
CA VAL A 63 -11.46 3.81 -3.40
C VAL A 63 -10.45 3.78 -2.27
N ASN A 64 -9.19 4.09 -2.57
CA ASN A 64 -8.09 4.12 -1.62
C ASN A 64 -7.15 5.29 -1.91
N PHE A 65 -6.63 5.91 -0.85
CA PHE A 65 -5.64 6.97 -0.94
C PHE A 65 -4.41 6.61 -0.11
N CYS A 66 -3.21 6.71 -0.70
CA CYS A 66 -1.96 6.30 -0.06
C CYS A 66 -0.98 7.47 0.12
N PRO A 67 -1.03 8.23 1.24
CA PRO A 67 0.01 9.18 1.58
C PRO A 67 1.26 8.50 2.15
N ILE A 68 2.41 8.77 1.54
CA ILE A 68 3.72 8.20 1.93
C ILE A 68 4.61 9.31 2.49
N PHE A 69 4.54 9.55 3.80
CA PHE A 69 5.29 10.60 4.50
C PHE A 69 6.26 10.01 5.52
N ARG A 70 7.51 9.76 5.10
CA ARG A 70 8.54 9.11 5.92
C ARG A 70 8.79 9.78 7.27
N ASP A 71 8.54 11.09 7.38
CA ASP A 71 8.72 11.83 8.62
C ASP A 71 7.71 11.46 9.72
N LEU A 72 6.70 10.63 9.43
CA LEU A 72 5.81 10.02 10.44
C LEU A 72 6.60 9.23 11.50
N VAL A 73 7.75 8.67 11.15
CA VAL A 73 8.62 7.93 12.08
C VAL A 73 9.91 8.67 12.46
N SER A 74 10.01 9.96 12.16
CA SER A 74 11.18 10.77 12.47
C SER A 74 11.38 10.95 13.99
N TYR A 75 12.64 10.92 14.45
CA TYR A 75 12.99 11.26 15.84
C TYR A 75 12.80 12.76 16.14
N ASP A 76 12.81 13.61 15.10
CA ASP A 76 12.49 15.02 15.23
C ASP A 76 10.97 15.23 15.38
N LYS A 77 10.55 15.72 16.55
CA LYS A 77 9.14 16.00 16.86
C LYS A 77 8.49 16.99 15.89
N ARG A 78 9.25 18.01 15.42
CA ARG A 78 8.71 19.02 14.49
C ARG A 78 8.42 18.39 13.13
N LYS A 79 9.32 17.55 12.63
CA LYS A 79 9.12 16.81 11.37
C LYS A 79 7.92 15.86 11.47
N ARG A 80 7.81 15.10 12.58
CA ARG A 80 6.63 14.23 12.80
C ARG A 80 5.33 15.03 12.83
N SER A 81 5.29 16.14 13.58
CA SER A 81 4.09 16.98 13.64
C SER A 81 3.71 17.54 12.28
N LYS A 82 4.69 17.88 11.44
CA LYS A 82 4.43 18.29 10.05
C LYS A 82 3.88 17.14 9.21
N ALA A 83 4.46 15.93 9.34
CA ALA A 83 4.00 14.75 8.61
C ALA A 83 2.57 14.35 9.00
N ILE A 84 2.20 14.46 10.29
CA ILE A 84 0.84 14.22 10.76
C ILE A 84 -0.15 15.23 10.14
N ARG A 85 0.20 16.52 10.07
CA ARG A 85 -0.66 17.51 9.37
C ARG A 85 -0.81 17.21 7.89
N LEU A 86 0.27 16.79 7.22
CA LEU A 86 0.18 16.37 5.81
C LEU A 86 -0.69 15.11 5.65
N PHE A 87 -0.69 14.22 6.63
CA PHE A 87 -1.58 13.06 6.63
C PHE A 87 -3.05 13.50 6.81
N GLU A 88 -3.32 14.49 7.65
CA GLU A 88 -4.65 15.09 7.82
C GLU A 88 -5.14 15.74 6.50
N GLU A 89 -4.31 16.57 5.84
CA GLU A 89 -4.61 17.13 4.52
C GLU A 89 -4.89 16.03 3.47
N ALA A 90 -4.14 14.92 3.52
CA ALA A 90 -4.35 13.76 2.65
C ALA A 90 -5.65 13.03 2.97
N THR A 91 -6.03 12.96 4.25
CA THR A 91 -7.29 12.36 4.70
C THR A 91 -8.50 13.18 4.25
N GLU A 92 -8.41 14.53 4.32
CA GLU A 92 -9.43 15.43 3.77
C GLU A 92 -9.61 15.23 2.26
N LEU A 93 -8.50 15.02 1.54
CA LEU A 93 -8.55 14.74 0.10
C LEU A 93 -9.15 13.36 -0.20
N ALA A 94 -8.81 12.33 0.58
CA ALA A 94 -9.41 11.01 0.48
C ALA A 94 -10.92 11.07 0.73
N ASN A 95 -11.33 11.79 1.77
CA ASN A 95 -12.75 12.01 2.07
C ASN A 95 -13.47 12.80 0.95
N PHE A 96 -12.82 13.81 0.37
CA PHE A 96 -13.36 14.50 -0.81
C PHE A 96 -13.63 13.55 -1.98
N PHE A 97 -12.83 12.51 -2.18
CA PHE A 97 -13.04 11.50 -3.22
C PHE A 97 -14.00 10.36 -2.82
N ASP A 98 -14.59 10.41 -1.63
CA ASP A 98 -15.41 9.35 -1.06
C ASP A 98 -14.69 8.00 -0.98
N SER A 99 -13.37 8.05 -0.71
CA SER A 99 -12.55 6.84 -0.53
C SER A 99 -13.03 6.05 0.69
N GLU A 100 -12.90 4.73 0.64
CA GLU A 100 -13.27 3.86 1.77
C GLU A 100 -12.10 3.67 2.73
N THR A 101 -10.88 3.70 2.18
CA THR A 101 -9.66 3.47 2.93
C THR A 101 -8.61 4.56 2.68
N ILE A 102 -7.79 4.78 3.69
CA ILE A 102 -6.52 5.49 3.58
C ILE A 102 -5.42 4.59 4.12
N GLN A 103 -4.29 4.52 3.43
CA GLN A 103 -3.18 3.66 3.83
C GLN A 103 -1.85 4.42 3.89
N THR A 104 -0.87 3.84 4.56
CA THR A 104 0.53 4.31 4.52
C THR A 104 1.48 3.15 4.80
N ASP A 105 2.78 3.42 4.68
CA ASP A 105 3.85 2.48 4.98
C ASP A 105 4.31 2.59 6.45
N THR A 106 5.11 1.61 6.91
CA THR A 106 5.74 1.66 8.24
C THR A 106 7.16 2.21 8.23
N PHE A 107 7.71 2.37 7.07
CA PHE A 107 9.03 2.91 6.78
C PHE A 107 10.20 2.14 7.41
N THR A 108 11.35 2.26 6.79
CA THR A 108 12.62 1.79 7.36
C THR A 108 13.00 2.69 8.54
N PRO A 109 13.51 2.13 9.65
CA PRO A 109 14.05 2.92 10.75
C PRO A 109 15.15 3.90 10.27
N PRO A 110 15.46 4.96 11.02
CA PRO A 110 16.45 5.97 10.64
C PRO A 110 17.88 5.44 10.75
N LEU A 111 18.20 4.45 9.94
CA LEU A 111 19.50 3.82 9.82
C LEU A 111 20.36 4.51 8.75
N ARG A 112 21.67 4.32 8.79
CA ARG A 112 22.60 4.82 7.78
C ARG A 112 22.98 3.67 6.85
N PHE A 113 22.44 3.68 5.65
CA PHE A 113 22.77 2.69 4.63
C PHE A 113 24.06 3.07 3.90
N GLU A 114 24.92 2.08 3.69
CA GLU A 114 26.13 2.19 2.87
C GLU A 114 25.81 1.60 1.49
N GLY A 115 25.58 2.45 0.49
CA GLY A 115 25.16 2.03 -0.86
C GLY A 115 23.64 2.00 -1.05
N GLU A 116 23.10 0.83 -1.31
CA GLU A 116 21.67 0.66 -1.63
C GLU A 116 20.76 0.80 -0.41
N THR A 117 19.54 1.23 -0.66
CA THR A 117 18.51 1.35 0.37
C THR A 117 17.28 0.53 -0.01
N PRO A 118 16.44 0.09 0.95
CA PRO A 118 15.23 -0.67 0.67
C PRO A 118 14.24 0.00 -0.31
N TYR A 119 14.36 1.32 -0.50
CA TYR A 119 13.43 2.10 -1.33
C TYR A 119 13.94 2.37 -2.75
N LYS A 120 15.19 2.05 -3.08
CA LYS A 120 15.75 2.36 -4.39
C LYS A 120 15.65 1.22 -5.37
N GLU A 121 15.75 0.01 -4.88
CA GLU A 121 15.78 -1.20 -5.67
C GLU A 121 14.98 -2.31 -4.97
N ALA A 122 14.49 -3.28 -5.74
CA ALA A 122 13.91 -4.48 -5.19
C ALA A 122 14.96 -5.21 -4.33
N ILE A 123 14.56 -5.68 -3.15
CA ILE A 123 15.44 -6.47 -2.29
C ILE A 123 15.51 -7.88 -2.87
N SER A 124 16.66 -8.20 -3.45
CA SER A 124 16.91 -9.49 -4.07
C SER A 124 17.35 -10.55 -3.07
N PHE A 125 17.06 -11.80 -3.37
CA PHE A 125 17.47 -12.94 -2.58
C PHE A 125 19.00 -13.02 -2.44
N GLY A 126 19.45 -13.27 -1.21
CA GLY A 126 20.89 -13.36 -0.89
C GLY A 126 21.62 -12.02 -0.81
N ARG A 127 20.93 -10.92 -1.11
CA ARG A 127 21.52 -9.58 -0.98
C ARG A 127 21.40 -9.09 0.46
N GLN A 128 22.51 -8.66 1.02
CA GLN A 128 22.55 -8.05 2.34
C GLN A 128 22.80 -6.54 2.20
N LEU A 129 21.95 -5.75 2.84
CA LEU A 129 22.13 -4.31 2.92
C LEU A 129 23.17 -3.97 3.98
N SER A 130 24.24 -3.25 3.60
CA SER A 130 25.20 -2.70 4.56
C SER A 130 24.59 -1.50 5.27
N VAL A 131 24.54 -1.56 6.59
CA VAL A 131 23.90 -0.53 7.41
C VAL A 131 24.68 -0.28 8.70
N ARG A 132 24.80 1.01 9.08
CA ARG A 132 25.27 1.41 10.41
C ARG A 132 24.09 1.85 11.24
N ILE A 133 23.96 1.24 12.41
CA ILE A 133 22.98 1.66 13.41
C ILE A 133 23.58 2.87 14.16
N PRO A 134 22.92 4.06 14.11
CA PRO A 134 23.39 5.22 14.85
C PRO A 134 23.52 4.94 16.35
N PRO A 135 24.53 5.47 17.06
CA PRO A 135 24.75 5.18 18.48
C PRO A 135 23.58 5.56 19.40
N ASP A 136 22.79 6.55 19.00
CA ASP A 136 21.59 7.04 19.69
C ASP A 136 20.30 6.32 19.28
N PHE A 137 20.37 5.42 18.30
CA PHE A 137 19.21 4.61 17.92
C PHE A 137 18.84 3.62 19.02
N ARG A 138 17.54 3.59 19.36
CA ARG A 138 16.95 2.61 20.29
C ARG A 138 15.65 2.10 19.67
N TRP A 139 15.56 0.80 19.46
CA TRP A 139 14.40 0.16 18.86
C TRP A 139 13.11 0.48 19.60
N GLN A 140 13.13 0.38 20.94
CA GLN A 140 11.93 0.66 21.77
C GLN A 140 11.42 2.10 21.59
N LYS A 141 12.35 3.07 21.48
CA LYS A 141 11.98 4.47 21.19
C LYS A 141 11.40 4.64 19.81
N PHE A 142 12.00 3.99 18.81
CA PHE A 142 11.48 4.00 17.44
C PHE A 142 10.10 3.37 17.37
N TRP A 143 9.91 2.20 17.98
CA TRP A 143 8.62 1.49 18.03
C TRP A 143 7.54 2.35 18.70
N ALA A 144 7.84 2.99 19.83
CA ALA A 144 6.91 3.89 20.49
C ALA A 144 6.50 5.08 19.60
N ILE A 145 7.45 5.64 18.84
CA ILE A 145 7.18 6.70 17.86
C ILE A 145 6.27 6.20 16.73
N LEU A 146 6.54 5.01 16.18
CA LEU A 146 5.71 4.41 15.14
C LEU A 146 4.27 4.21 15.63
N VAL A 147 4.10 3.59 16.80
CA VAL A 147 2.77 3.34 17.38
C VAL A 147 2.02 4.65 17.67
N ASP A 148 2.68 5.67 18.26
CA ASP A 148 2.07 6.99 18.48
C ASP A 148 1.61 7.63 17.19
N SER A 149 2.45 7.59 16.15
CA SER A 149 2.10 8.15 14.85
C SER A 149 0.92 7.42 14.21
N MET A 150 0.90 6.08 14.24
CA MET A 150 -0.22 5.29 13.70
C MET A 150 -1.52 5.54 14.48
N ARG A 151 -1.47 5.64 15.80
CA ARG A 151 -2.63 6.02 16.62
C ARG A 151 -3.18 7.40 16.28
N ARG A 152 -2.32 8.35 15.97
CA ARG A 152 -2.72 9.71 15.57
C ARG A 152 -3.33 9.72 14.17
N CYS A 153 -2.71 9.04 13.23
CA CYS A 153 -3.25 8.88 11.88
C CYS A 153 -4.61 8.16 11.90
N ASP A 154 -4.75 7.11 12.71
CA ASP A 154 -6.02 6.39 12.85
C ASP A 154 -7.14 7.28 13.39
N ARG A 155 -6.87 8.09 14.42
CA ARG A 155 -7.87 9.05 14.93
C ARG A 155 -8.30 10.07 13.87
N ILE A 156 -7.36 10.56 13.06
CA ILE A 156 -7.67 11.46 11.95
C ILE A 156 -8.56 10.74 10.92
N ALA A 157 -8.19 9.52 10.52
CA ALA A 157 -8.98 8.74 9.57
C ALA A 157 -10.41 8.46 10.09
N GLN A 158 -10.55 8.11 11.37
CA GLN A 158 -11.88 7.91 12.00
C GLN A 158 -12.76 9.16 11.95
N GLN A 159 -12.20 10.35 12.18
CA GLN A 159 -12.95 11.62 12.12
C GLN A 159 -13.53 11.90 10.73
N HIS A 160 -12.94 11.32 9.70
CA HIS A 160 -13.39 11.42 8.31
C HIS A 160 -14.13 10.16 7.81
N GLY A 161 -14.42 9.20 8.70
CA GLY A 161 -15.14 7.97 8.34
C GLY A 161 -14.34 6.97 7.51
N LEU A 162 -13.02 7.14 7.41
CA LEU A 162 -12.14 6.28 6.62
C LEU A 162 -11.55 5.15 7.46
N LYS A 163 -11.44 3.95 6.91
CA LYS A 163 -10.61 2.89 7.46
C LYS A 163 -9.14 3.21 7.24
N PHE A 164 -8.31 3.05 8.26
CA PHE A 164 -6.87 3.24 8.14
C PHE A 164 -6.13 1.91 8.14
N CYS A 165 -5.32 1.69 7.13
CA CYS A 165 -4.52 0.48 7.01
C CYS A 165 -3.04 0.77 6.71
N VAL A 166 -2.20 -0.19 7.02
CA VAL A 166 -0.76 -0.13 6.82
C VAL A 166 -0.31 -1.37 6.07
N GLU A 167 0.62 -1.17 5.16
CA GLU A 167 1.18 -2.24 4.35
C GLU A 167 2.46 -2.80 4.96
N PRO A 168 2.50 -4.11 5.31
CA PRO A 168 3.76 -4.79 5.62
C PRO A 168 4.62 -4.93 4.36
N ARG A 169 5.84 -4.37 4.38
CA ARG A 169 6.71 -4.32 3.21
C ARG A 169 8.10 -4.84 3.49
N VAL A 170 8.68 -5.52 2.48
CA VAL A 170 10.08 -5.94 2.52
C VAL A 170 11.00 -4.74 2.82
N GLY A 171 11.86 -4.88 3.84
CA GLY A 171 12.82 -3.84 4.23
C GLY A 171 12.29 -2.73 5.14
N GLU A 172 11.03 -2.79 5.55
CA GLU A 172 10.44 -1.84 6.48
C GLU A 172 10.40 -2.36 7.94
N SER A 173 9.93 -1.49 8.83
CA SER A 173 9.85 -1.79 10.27
C SER A 173 8.83 -2.89 10.57
N VAL A 174 7.77 -2.96 9.77
CA VAL A 174 6.78 -4.02 9.78
C VAL A 174 6.82 -4.67 8.39
N SER A 175 7.39 -5.87 8.32
CA SER A 175 7.66 -6.53 7.05
C SER A 175 6.97 -7.89 6.89
N ASN A 176 6.23 -8.33 7.89
CA ASN A 176 5.54 -9.61 7.89
C ASN A 176 4.25 -9.56 8.73
N THR A 177 3.45 -10.62 8.64
CA THR A 177 2.14 -10.71 9.30
C THR A 177 2.24 -10.62 10.82
N ASP A 178 3.22 -11.27 11.46
CA ASP A 178 3.33 -11.26 12.93
C ASP A 178 3.75 -9.87 13.45
N ALA A 179 4.64 -9.16 12.73
CA ALA A 179 4.95 -7.78 13.04
C ALA A 179 3.74 -6.85 12.84
N MET A 180 2.90 -7.12 11.82
CA MET A 180 1.67 -6.36 11.58
C MET A 180 0.64 -6.59 12.70
N LEU A 181 0.44 -7.82 13.15
CA LEU A 181 -0.43 -8.13 14.29
C LEU A 181 0.04 -7.41 15.55
N ARG A 182 1.34 -7.43 15.81
CA ARG A 182 1.93 -6.68 16.94
C ARG A 182 1.65 -5.16 16.84
N LEU A 183 1.68 -4.59 15.64
CA LEU A 183 1.35 -3.18 15.45
C LEU A 183 -0.14 -2.93 15.65
N ILE A 184 -1.02 -3.78 15.12
CA ILE A 184 -2.48 -3.71 15.31
C ILE A 184 -2.83 -3.76 16.79
N GLU A 185 -2.25 -4.71 17.53
CA GLU A 185 -2.42 -4.82 19.00
C GLU A 185 -1.94 -3.55 19.70
N ALA A 186 -0.78 -3.01 19.33
CA ALA A 186 -0.23 -1.82 19.95
C ALA A 186 -1.03 -0.55 19.63
N VAL A 187 -1.66 -0.43 18.47
CA VAL A 187 -2.53 0.71 18.13
C VAL A 187 -3.85 0.68 18.86
N GLU A 188 -4.38 -0.52 19.15
CA GLU A 188 -5.61 -0.72 19.95
C GLU A 188 -6.86 -0.06 19.34
N SER A 189 -7.03 -0.17 18.02
CA SER A 189 -8.18 0.40 17.32
C SER A 189 -8.86 -0.63 16.39
N SER A 190 -10.18 -0.63 16.41
CA SER A 190 -10.97 -1.42 15.45
C SER A 190 -10.90 -0.87 14.03
N ASN A 191 -10.62 0.43 13.88
CA ASN A 191 -10.51 1.13 12.60
C ASN A 191 -9.13 0.99 11.95
N PHE A 192 -8.14 0.46 12.69
CA PHE A 192 -6.79 0.20 12.20
C PHE A 192 -6.63 -1.24 11.73
N GLY A 193 -6.06 -1.43 10.54
CA GLY A 193 -5.88 -2.74 9.93
C GLY A 193 -4.70 -2.82 8.96
N ALA A 194 -4.72 -3.81 8.09
CA ALA A 194 -3.65 -4.13 7.18
C ALA A 194 -4.07 -4.02 5.72
N VAL A 195 -3.14 -3.60 4.88
CA VAL A 195 -3.08 -4.00 3.47
C VAL A 195 -2.41 -5.37 3.43
N LEU A 196 -3.06 -6.37 2.85
CA LEU A 196 -2.42 -7.64 2.57
C LEU A 196 -1.75 -7.52 1.20
N ASP A 197 -0.44 -7.25 1.17
CA ASP A 197 0.33 -7.27 -0.07
C ASP A 197 0.87 -8.66 -0.34
N THR A 198 0.38 -9.28 -1.41
CA THR A 198 0.73 -10.66 -1.75
C THR A 198 2.18 -10.80 -2.19
N GLY A 199 2.73 -9.81 -2.90
CA GLY A 199 4.12 -9.84 -3.37
C GLY A 199 5.12 -9.66 -2.24
N HIS A 200 4.91 -8.63 -1.40
CA HIS A 200 5.79 -8.36 -0.26
C HIS A 200 5.82 -9.52 0.73
N LEU A 201 4.66 -10.06 1.12
CA LEU A 201 4.58 -11.16 2.08
C LEU A 201 5.13 -12.48 1.49
N HIS A 202 4.90 -12.76 0.20
CA HIS A 202 5.46 -13.94 -0.46
C HIS A 202 7.00 -13.89 -0.54
N ALA A 203 7.57 -12.73 -0.86
CA ALA A 203 9.02 -12.53 -0.83
C ALA A 203 9.61 -12.69 0.58
N GLN A 204 8.84 -12.44 1.64
CA GLN A 204 9.19 -12.71 3.04
C GLN A 204 9.00 -14.19 3.45
N LYS A 205 8.70 -15.09 2.50
CA LYS A 205 8.47 -16.52 2.73
C LYS A 205 7.22 -16.83 3.54
N GLU A 206 6.24 -15.94 3.57
CA GLU A 206 4.99 -16.21 4.27
C GLU A 206 4.08 -17.14 3.46
N ILE A 207 3.35 -17.96 4.18
CA ILE A 207 2.26 -18.79 3.63
C ILE A 207 1.02 -17.90 3.58
N LEU A 208 0.73 -17.27 2.43
CA LEU A 208 -0.30 -16.25 2.30
C LEU A 208 -1.70 -16.66 2.79
N PRO A 209 -2.19 -17.92 2.57
CA PRO A 209 -3.44 -18.35 3.19
C PRO A 209 -3.40 -18.25 4.73
N LEU A 210 -2.26 -18.57 5.36
CA LEU A 210 -2.08 -18.46 6.80
C LEU A 210 -2.00 -16.98 7.24
N SER A 211 -1.33 -16.14 6.46
CA SER A 211 -1.28 -14.69 6.70
C SER A 211 -2.67 -14.08 6.68
N ALA A 212 -3.50 -14.43 5.69
CA ALA A 212 -4.89 -14.00 5.60
C ALA A 212 -5.73 -14.50 6.79
N GLU A 213 -5.52 -15.75 7.23
CA GLU A 213 -6.20 -16.31 8.41
C GLU A 213 -5.82 -15.56 9.70
N LYS A 214 -4.53 -15.28 9.91
CA LYS A 214 -4.03 -14.54 11.08
C LYS A 214 -4.60 -13.12 11.14
N LEU A 215 -4.61 -12.40 10.02
CA LEU A 215 -5.11 -11.02 9.95
C LEU A 215 -6.64 -10.97 10.00
N GLY A 216 -7.33 -11.95 9.42
CA GLY A 216 -8.78 -12.06 9.46
C GLY A 216 -9.49 -10.77 9.01
N LYS A 217 -10.43 -10.30 9.82
CA LYS A 217 -11.20 -9.08 9.57
C LYS A 217 -10.38 -7.76 9.64
N LYS A 218 -9.10 -7.85 9.95
CA LYS A 218 -8.19 -6.71 9.93
C LYS A 218 -7.58 -6.45 8.55
N ILE A 219 -7.84 -7.29 7.55
CA ILE A 219 -7.54 -6.99 6.15
C ILE A 219 -8.59 -6.03 5.63
N PHE A 220 -8.18 -4.80 5.29
CA PHE A 220 -9.08 -3.78 4.73
C PHE A 220 -8.90 -3.59 3.24
N TYR A 221 -7.71 -3.89 2.72
CA TYR A 221 -7.32 -3.71 1.34
C TYR A 221 -6.31 -4.78 0.93
N ILE A 222 -6.24 -5.11 -0.35
CA ILE A 222 -5.29 -6.12 -0.84
C ILE A 222 -4.53 -5.56 -2.03
N HIS A 223 -3.19 -5.57 -1.97
CA HIS A 223 -2.32 -5.40 -3.12
C HIS A 223 -2.00 -6.76 -3.73
N VAL A 224 -2.13 -6.83 -5.05
CA VAL A 224 -2.03 -8.08 -5.80
C VAL A 224 -0.87 -8.01 -6.78
N SER A 225 0.20 -8.72 -6.45
CA SER A 225 1.31 -9.02 -7.34
C SER A 225 1.85 -10.42 -7.06
N ASP A 226 2.63 -10.96 -7.97
CA ASP A 226 3.20 -12.30 -7.85
C ASP A 226 4.73 -12.25 -7.95
N ASN A 227 5.41 -13.26 -7.46
CA ASN A 227 6.84 -13.45 -7.59
C ASN A 227 7.22 -14.93 -7.37
N ASP A 228 8.50 -15.23 -7.42
CA ASP A 228 9.04 -16.59 -7.22
C ASP A 228 9.25 -16.97 -5.74
N GLY A 229 8.82 -16.12 -4.80
CA GLY A 229 9.09 -16.28 -3.37
C GLY A 229 10.53 -15.96 -2.99
N ARG A 230 11.36 -15.39 -3.88
CA ARG A 230 12.74 -14.99 -3.62
C ARG A 230 12.92 -13.49 -3.74
N ASP A 231 12.52 -12.94 -4.88
CA ASP A 231 12.62 -11.54 -5.22
C ASP A 231 11.24 -10.94 -5.40
N ASN A 232 11.04 -9.71 -4.93
CA ASN A 232 9.76 -9.02 -5.03
C ASN A 232 9.60 -8.34 -6.41
N PHE A 233 9.34 -9.15 -7.45
CA PHE A 233 9.32 -8.70 -8.85
C PHE A 233 8.03 -7.99 -9.29
N HIS A 234 7.00 -7.92 -8.47
CA HIS A 234 5.71 -7.36 -8.86
C HIS A 234 5.17 -7.88 -10.21
N LEU A 235 5.26 -9.20 -10.42
CA LEU A 235 4.71 -9.87 -11.60
C LEU A 235 3.17 -9.91 -11.53
N ARG A 236 2.52 -10.12 -12.68
CA ARG A 236 1.08 -10.37 -12.66
C ARG A 236 0.72 -11.68 -11.93
N PRO A 237 -0.46 -11.75 -11.29
CA PRO A 237 -0.96 -12.97 -10.66
C PRO A 237 -0.91 -14.19 -11.59
N GLY A 238 -0.42 -15.32 -11.08
CA GLY A 238 -0.23 -16.56 -11.79
C GLY A 238 1.03 -16.64 -12.66
N LYS A 239 1.95 -15.67 -12.54
CA LYS A 239 3.29 -15.72 -13.17
C LYS A 239 4.39 -16.16 -12.21
N GLY A 240 4.14 -16.10 -10.91
CA GLY A 240 5.02 -16.60 -9.88
C GLY A 240 4.54 -17.90 -9.28
N THR A 241 4.73 -18.06 -7.98
CA THR A 241 4.51 -19.30 -7.25
C THR A 241 3.48 -19.18 -6.11
N ILE A 242 2.74 -18.06 -6.04
CA ILE A 242 1.71 -17.84 -5.01
C ILE A 242 0.56 -18.85 -5.18
N ASP A 243 0.14 -19.48 -4.06
CA ASP A 243 -1.09 -20.25 -3.98
C ASP A 243 -2.33 -19.34 -3.94
N TRP A 244 -2.73 -18.86 -5.10
CA TRP A 244 -3.87 -17.97 -5.27
C TRP A 244 -5.19 -18.62 -4.84
N GLU A 245 -5.38 -19.90 -5.14
CA GLU A 245 -6.62 -20.58 -4.81
C GLU A 245 -6.76 -20.78 -3.30
N GLY A 246 -5.69 -21.18 -2.63
CA GLY A 246 -5.64 -21.28 -1.17
C GLY A 246 -5.91 -19.94 -0.49
N LEU A 247 -5.26 -18.87 -0.96
CA LEU A 247 -5.47 -17.51 -0.44
C LEU A 247 -6.94 -17.06 -0.59
N PHE A 248 -7.52 -17.18 -1.78
CA PHE A 248 -8.90 -16.74 -2.04
C PHE A 248 -9.95 -17.57 -1.28
N ARG A 249 -9.71 -18.88 -1.04
CA ARG A 249 -10.56 -19.69 -0.15
C ARG A 249 -10.60 -19.14 1.28
N VAL A 250 -9.46 -18.70 1.80
CA VAL A 250 -9.39 -18.10 3.12
C VAL A 250 -10.07 -16.73 3.14
N LEU A 251 -9.81 -15.87 2.15
CA LEU A 251 -10.45 -14.55 2.04
C LEU A 251 -11.98 -14.68 1.99
N LYS A 252 -12.50 -15.65 1.24
CA LYS A 252 -13.93 -15.98 1.24
C LYS A 252 -14.42 -16.40 2.64
N ARG A 253 -13.72 -17.30 3.31
CA ARG A 253 -14.10 -17.82 4.63
C ARG A 253 -14.17 -16.71 5.69
N ILE A 254 -13.22 -15.76 5.67
CA ILE A 254 -13.22 -14.61 6.59
C ILE A 254 -14.20 -13.51 6.21
N GLY A 255 -14.85 -13.63 5.03
CA GLY A 255 -15.85 -12.69 4.53
C GLY A 255 -15.23 -11.36 4.06
N PHE A 256 -14.05 -11.37 3.43
CA PHE A 256 -13.44 -10.17 2.89
C PHE A 256 -14.30 -9.58 1.76
N GLN A 257 -14.61 -8.26 1.85
CA GLN A 257 -15.47 -7.53 0.91
C GLN A 257 -14.77 -6.30 0.33
N GLY A 258 -13.47 -6.14 0.58
CA GLY A 258 -12.70 -4.99 0.08
C GLY A 258 -12.21 -5.16 -1.36
N TYR A 259 -11.28 -4.30 -1.75
CA TYR A 259 -10.74 -4.25 -3.10
C TYR A 259 -9.44 -5.05 -3.25
N TYR A 260 -9.23 -5.53 -4.48
CA TYR A 260 -8.00 -6.18 -4.93
C TYR A 260 -7.32 -5.23 -5.93
N ALA A 261 -6.34 -4.46 -5.46
CA ALA A 261 -5.59 -3.54 -6.29
C ALA A 261 -4.43 -4.26 -6.99
N VAL A 262 -4.42 -4.23 -8.31
CA VAL A 262 -3.32 -4.82 -9.10
C VAL A 262 -2.09 -3.94 -8.99
N ASP A 263 -1.08 -4.41 -8.25
CA ASP A 263 0.20 -3.74 -8.00
C ASP A 263 1.34 -4.44 -8.74
N ILE A 264 1.35 -4.31 -10.06
CA ILE A 264 2.40 -4.87 -10.92
C ILE A 264 3.26 -3.76 -11.51
N GLY A 265 4.53 -4.05 -11.72
CA GLY A 265 5.48 -3.08 -12.25
C GLY A 265 6.73 -3.71 -12.83
N ASN A 266 7.55 -2.90 -13.52
CA ASN A 266 8.79 -3.34 -14.15
C ASN A 266 8.61 -4.53 -15.12
N VAL A 267 7.44 -4.61 -15.75
CA VAL A 267 7.08 -5.68 -16.70
C VAL A 267 6.96 -5.14 -18.11
N PRO A 268 7.39 -5.90 -19.14
CA PRO A 268 7.09 -5.55 -20.52
C PRO A 268 5.57 -5.52 -20.76
N SER A 269 5.11 -4.59 -21.58
CA SER A 269 3.68 -4.48 -21.96
C SER A 269 2.75 -4.37 -20.75
N LEU A 270 3.03 -3.42 -19.84
CA LEU A 270 2.28 -3.22 -18.58
C LEU A 270 0.76 -3.27 -18.79
N ASP A 271 0.24 -2.61 -19.84
CA ASP A 271 -1.21 -2.55 -20.10
C ASP A 271 -1.81 -3.94 -20.34
N ASP A 272 -1.14 -4.78 -21.12
CA ASP A 272 -1.57 -6.16 -21.36
C ASP A 272 -1.52 -7.01 -20.08
N GLU A 273 -0.45 -6.84 -19.29
CA GLU A 273 -0.30 -7.57 -18.02
C GLU A 273 -1.33 -7.11 -16.97
N MET A 274 -1.73 -5.83 -16.97
CA MET A 274 -2.85 -5.33 -16.18
C MET A 274 -4.18 -6.00 -16.55
N VAL A 275 -4.51 -6.07 -17.85
CA VAL A 275 -5.74 -6.75 -18.33
C VAL A 275 -5.71 -8.25 -18.01
N LYS A 276 -4.56 -8.91 -18.18
CA LYS A 276 -4.41 -10.34 -17.82
C LYS A 276 -4.57 -10.55 -16.31
N SER A 277 -4.04 -9.64 -15.47
CA SER A 277 -4.21 -9.68 -14.02
C SER A 277 -5.68 -9.60 -13.63
N LYS A 278 -6.40 -8.61 -14.17
CA LYS A 278 -7.83 -8.44 -13.95
C LYS A 278 -8.61 -9.71 -14.30
N ARG A 279 -8.41 -10.24 -15.51
CA ARG A 279 -9.08 -11.48 -15.97
C ARG A 279 -8.74 -12.70 -15.13
N PHE A 280 -7.51 -12.78 -14.61
CA PHE A 280 -7.11 -13.88 -13.72
C PHE A 280 -7.88 -13.82 -12.40
N LEU A 281 -7.96 -12.65 -11.77
CA LEU A 281 -8.66 -12.44 -10.50
C LEU A 281 -10.17 -12.66 -10.65
N GLU A 282 -10.79 -12.14 -11.73
CA GLU A 282 -12.21 -12.33 -12.02
C GLU A 282 -12.55 -13.82 -12.19
N ARG A 283 -11.80 -14.56 -13.01
CA ARG A 283 -12.00 -16.02 -13.18
C ARG A 283 -11.82 -16.79 -11.89
N LEU A 284 -10.86 -16.38 -11.04
CA LEU A 284 -10.65 -17.03 -9.75
C LEU A 284 -11.82 -16.76 -8.80
N GLY A 285 -12.33 -15.52 -8.79
CA GLY A 285 -13.52 -15.13 -8.04
C GLY A 285 -14.76 -15.94 -8.47
N GLU A 286 -15.02 -16.02 -9.78
CA GLU A 286 -16.12 -16.82 -10.36
C GLU A 286 -16.00 -18.31 -9.97
N LYS A 287 -14.80 -18.91 -10.15
CA LYS A 287 -14.53 -20.32 -9.78
C LYS A 287 -14.85 -20.60 -8.31
N LEU A 288 -14.55 -19.66 -7.43
CA LEU A 288 -14.72 -19.79 -6.00
C LEU A 288 -16.05 -19.23 -5.49
N LYS A 289 -16.87 -18.62 -6.36
CA LYS A 289 -18.14 -17.96 -6.02
C LYS A 289 -17.96 -16.90 -4.94
N LEU A 290 -17.02 -16.01 -5.16
CA LEU A 290 -16.74 -14.82 -4.32
C LEU A 290 -17.70 -13.71 -4.63
#